data_8d46bd25445b3dd1d726a2272e23d01f
#
_entry.id   8d46bd25445b3dd1d726a2272e23d01f
#
_cell.length_a   1.000
_cell.length_b   1.000
_cell.length_c   1.000
_cell.angle_alpha   90.00
_cell.angle_beta   90.00
_cell.angle_gamma   90.00
#
_symmetry.space_group_name_H-M   'P 1'
#
loop_
_entity.id
_entity.type
_entity.pdbx_description
1 polymer ?
#
loop_
_entity_poly.entity_id
_entity_poly.type
_entity_poly.pdbx_seq_one_letter_code
_entity_poly.pdbx_strand_id
1 'polypeptide(L)'
;FTVSAAHAATQNEVQVTAVDFEGFDDNLYGARYVRYLDEVSGNSGAYLINPYLQRVSSLSGGYANLDGIDVFNLGTTFYFDDTWMLAIEGAHSKLDDDFGDGDYTNIDLKVGFNLSRQWQIGAGVIYQRATYDFNAGGESYSESENETSPLVFTRYTTVGNGGTGWDFTAQYIADDVDVLSGSARYFFSPGLSVQGSYSYTNAPDGFDNLKTAGVALDYWVNEQFSLSASYETDIDSDTESDVASLTASYRF
;
A
#
# COMPACT_ATOMS: atom_id res chain seq x y z
N PHE A 1 38.14 18.62 11.39
CA PHE A 1 36.79 19.19 11.29
C PHE A 1 35.85 18.02 11.05
N THR A 2 35.22 17.49 12.10
CA THR A 2 34.09 16.58 11.98
C THR A 2 32.86 17.44 11.77
N VAL A 3 32.35 17.45 10.53
CA VAL A 3 31.01 17.95 10.24
C VAL A 3 30.07 16.91 10.82
N SER A 4 29.51 17.17 11.99
CA SER A 4 28.35 16.43 12.49
C SER A 4 27.21 16.77 11.54
N ALA A 5 26.83 15.85 10.64
CA ALA A 5 25.59 15.98 9.91
C ALA A 5 24.48 16.01 10.97
N ALA A 6 23.83 17.15 11.12
CA ALA A 6 22.60 17.21 11.88
C ALA A 6 21.61 16.31 11.14
N HIS A 7 21.23 15.19 11.74
CA HIS A 7 20.15 14.37 11.21
C HIS A 7 18.89 15.23 11.23
N ALA A 8 18.37 15.53 10.07
CA ALA A 8 17.16 16.31 9.96
C ALA A 8 16.01 15.42 10.43
N ALA A 9 15.39 15.79 11.53
CA ALA A 9 14.15 15.21 11.96
C ALA A 9 13.07 15.55 10.93
N THR A 10 12.50 14.53 10.30
CA THR A 10 11.54 14.72 9.19
C THR A 10 10.12 14.44 9.66
N GLN A 11 9.20 15.31 9.28
CA GLN A 11 7.77 15.16 9.60
C GLN A 11 6.88 15.10 8.37
N ASN A 12 7.43 15.27 7.19
CA ASN A 12 6.68 15.29 5.95
C ASN A 12 7.33 14.37 4.93
N GLU A 13 6.53 13.78 4.08
CA GLU A 13 7.00 12.99 2.94
C GLU A 13 6.12 13.25 1.73
N VAL A 14 6.72 13.47 0.58
CA VAL A 14 6.05 13.51 -0.72
C VAL A 14 6.53 12.32 -1.52
N GLN A 15 5.61 11.63 -2.17
CA GLN A 15 5.86 10.52 -3.06
C GLN A 15 5.27 10.84 -4.42
N VAL A 16 5.98 10.48 -5.50
CA VAL A 16 5.45 10.49 -6.87
C VAL A 16 5.68 9.11 -7.46
N THR A 17 4.66 8.58 -8.14
CA THR A 17 4.67 7.21 -8.66
C THR A 17 4.21 7.21 -10.11
N ALA A 18 4.87 6.40 -10.93
CA ALA A 18 4.40 5.99 -12.24
C ALA A 18 4.18 4.47 -12.21
N VAL A 19 3.06 4.00 -12.76
CA VAL A 19 2.72 2.58 -12.88
C VAL A 19 2.38 2.29 -14.32
N ASP A 20 2.98 1.25 -14.85
CA ASP A 20 2.73 0.69 -16.17
C ASP A 20 1.98 -0.64 -15.99
N PHE A 21 0.85 -0.78 -16.66
CA PHE A 21 0.02 -1.97 -16.67
C PHE A 21 0.09 -2.60 -18.05
N GLU A 22 0.53 -3.84 -18.15
CA GLU A 22 0.47 -4.55 -19.42
C GLU A 22 -0.99 -4.68 -19.91
N GLY A 23 -1.20 -4.37 -21.18
CA GLY A 23 -2.54 -4.39 -21.80
C GLY A 23 -3.31 -3.06 -21.74
N PHE A 24 -2.76 -2.04 -21.07
CA PHE A 24 -3.29 -0.67 -21.14
C PHE A 24 -2.32 0.21 -21.95
N ASP A 25 -2.89 1.09 -22.80
CA ASP A 25 -2.09 2.01 -23.62
C ASP A 25 -1.49 3.17 -22.80
N ASP A 26 -2.06 3.44 -21.61
CA ASP A 26 -1.70 4.56 -20.74
C ASP A 26 -1.12 4.12 -19.38
N ASN A 27 -0.27 4.98 -18.82
CA ASN A 27 0.34 4.80 -17.52
C ASN A 27 -0.43 5.55 -16.44
N LEU A 28 -0.52 4.99 -15.22
CA LEU A 28 -1.00 5.71 -14.05
C LEU A 28 0.11 6.59 -13.47
N TYR A 29 -0.21 7.85 -13.23
CA TYR A 29 0.66 8.77 -12.51
C TYR A 29 -0.03 9.22 -11.21
N GLY A 30 0.72 9.18 -10.11
CA GLY A 30 0.20 9.56 -8.80
C GLY A 30 1.16 10.39 -7.97
N ALA A 31 0.58 11.12 -7.02
CA ALA A 31 1.31 11.81 -5.98
C ALA A 31 0.63 11.59 -4.63
N ARG A 32 1.43 11.40 -3.58
CA ARG A 32 0.96 11.23 -2.20
C ARG A 32 1.76 12.12 -1.27
N TYR A 33 1.09 12.72 -0.29
CA TYR A 33 1.69 13.44 0.81
C TYR A 33 1.41 12.71 2.12
N VAL A 34 2.44 12.60 2.97
CA VAL A 34 2.34 12.04 4.32
C VAL A 34 2.81 13.08 5.33
N ARG A 35 1.99 13.33 6.33
CA ARG A 35 2.35 14.11 7.53
C ARG A 35 2.53 13.16 8.70
N TYR A 36 3.74 13.08 9.22
CA TYR A 36 4.03 12.41 10.47
C TYR A 36 3.73 13.35 11.64
N LEU A 37 3.04 12.85 12.67
CA LEU A 37 2.64 13.65 13.83
C LEU A 37 3.80 13.87 14.80
N ASP A 38 4.79 12.97 14.78
CA ASP A 38 6.06 13.08 15.46
C ASP A 38 7.22 13.01 14.46
N GLU A 39 8.42 13.34 14.91
CA GLU A 39 9.63 13.31 14.09
C GLU A 39 10.04 11.85 13.77
N VAL A 40 10.27 11.54 12.50
CA VAL A 40 10.87 10.29 12.05
C VAL A 40 12.39 10.45 12.07
N SER A 41 13.05 9.75 12.99
CA SER A 41 14.51 9.77 13.10
C SER A 41 15.16 8.76 12.16
N GLY A 42 16.20 9.16 11.42
CA GLY A 42 17.02 8.27 10.59
C GLY A 42 17.92 7.30 11.37
N ASN A 43 18.07 7.50 12.69
CA ASN A 43 19.04 6.75 13.50
C ASN A 43 18.54 5.39 14.03
N SER A 44 17.33 4.96 13.72
CA SER A 44 16.68 3.83 14.40
C SER A 44 16.28 2.67 13.50
N GLY A 45 17.10 2.32 12.51
CA GLY A 45 16.85 1.13 11.70
C GLY A 45 16.84 1.41 10.19
N ALA A 46 16.00 0.72 9.45
CA ALA A 46 15.89 0.89 8.01
C ALA A 46 14.96 2.06 7.67
N TYR A 47 15.41 2.96 6.79
CA TYR A 47 14.73 4.23 6.49
C TYR A 47 13.28 4.03 6.02
N LEU A 48 13.03 3.02 5.18
CA LEU A 48 11.70 2.70 4.65
C LEU A 48 10.67 2.45 5.76
N ILE A 49 11.05 1.68 6.79
CA ILE A 49 10.13 1.23 7.86
C ILE A 49 10.34 1.97 9.19
N ASN A 50 11.15 3.02 9.21
CA ASN A 50 11.37 3.81 10.43
C ASN A 50 10.10 4.35 11.07
N PRO A 51 9.10 4.86 10.32
CA PRO A 51 7.84 5.28 10.93
C PRO A 51 7.15 4.15 11.73
N TYR A 52 7.18 2.92 11.20
CA TYR A 52 6.65 1.74 11.89
C TYR A 52 7.51 1.35 13.11
N LEU A 53 8.83 1.28 12.97
CA LEU A 53 9.75 0.90 14.07
C LEU A 53 9.66 1.88 15.25
N GLN A 54 9.41 3.15 14.98
CA GLN A 54 9.29 4.23 15.96
C GLN A 54 7.86 4.47 16.44
N ARG A 55 6.87 3.73 15.89
CA ARG A 55 5.44 3.92 16.19
C ARG A 55 4.96 5.35 15.95
N VAL A 56 5.42 5.97 14.88
CA VAL A 56 5.04 7.34 14.53
C VAL A 56 3.68 7.35 13.85
N SER A 57 2.75 8.07 14.44
CA SER A 57 1.42 8.30 13.87
C SER A 57 1.50 9.20 12.65
N SER A 58 0.59 9.01 11.68
CA SER A 58 0.62 9.75 10.42
C SER A 58 -0.75 9.98 9.83
N LEU A 59 -0.83 11.02 9.01
CA LEU A 59 -1.95 11.33 8.11
C LEU A 59 -1.41 11.35 6.68
N SER A 60 -2.18 10.86 5.72
CA SER A 60 -1.79 10.90 4.31
C SER A 60 -2.95 11.24 3.40
N GLY A 61 -2.65 11.78 2.25
CA GLY A 61 -3.60 12.00 1.17
C GLY A 61 -2.87 11.98 -0.17
N GLY A 62 -3.55 11.53 -1.20
CA GLY A 62 -2.96 11.44 -2.54
C GLY A 62 -4.01 11.45 -3.64
N TYR A 63 -3.51 11.60 -4.84
CA TYR A 63 -4.24 11.57 -6.09
C TYR A 63 -3.45 10.82 -7.13
N ALA A 64 -4.13 10.04 -7.95
CA ALA A 64 -3.58 9.42 -9.13
C ALA A 64 -4.60 9.49 -10.29
N ASN A 65 -4.10 9.42 -11.50
CA ASN A 65 -4.91 9.39 -12.72
C ASN A 65 -4.38 8.31 -13.66
N LEU A 66 -5.30 7.56 -14.25
CA LEU A 66 -5.08 6.60 -15.32
C LEU A 66 -6.19 6.80 -16.35
N ASP A 67 -5.88 7.38 -17.50
CA ASP A 67 -6.76 7.51 -18.68
C ASP A 67 -8.27 7.62 -18.35
N GLY A 68 -8.67 8.77 -17.78
CA GLY A 68 -10.07 9.04 -17.40
C GLY A 68 -10.50 8.45 -16.05
N ILE A 69 -9.64 7.71 -15.35
CA ILE A 69 -9.89 7.23 -13.99
C ILE A 69 -9.16 8.12 -13.00
N ASP A 70 -9.89 8.87 -12.21
CA ASP A 70 -9.37 9.65 -11.10
C ASP A 70 -9.43 8.85 -9.81
N VAL A 71 -8.29 8.76 -9.09
CA VAL A 71 -8.20 8.05 -7.81
C VAL A 71 -7.76 9.01 -6.71
N PHE A 72 -8.59 9.16 -5.69
CA PHE A 72 -8.28 9.91 -4.48
C PHE A 72 -8.06 8.95 -3.32
N ASN A 73 -7.04 9.16 -2.51
CA ASN A 73 -6.82 8.38 -1.31
C ASN A 73 -6.58 9.26 -0.09
N LEU A 74 -7.04 8.79 1.06
CA LEU A 74 -6.81 9.37 2.38
C LEU A 74 -6.44 8.24 3.33
N GLY A 75 -5.51 8.49 4.25
CA GLY A 75 -5.11 7.49 5.21
C GLY A 75 -4.65 8.09 6.52
N THR A 76 -4.76 7.30 7.57
CA THR A 76 -4.21 7.63 8.87
C THR A 76 -3.75 6.37 9.59
N THR A 77 -2.65 6.50 10.32
CA THR A 77 -2.20 5.47 11.25
C THR A 77 -1.94 6.14 12.59
N PHE A 78 -2.63 5.69 13.64
CA PHE A 78 -2.42 6.15 15.01
C PHE A 78 -1.83 5.03 15.86
N TYR A 79 -0.78 5.33 16.60
CA TYR A 79 -0.25 4.49 17.65
C TYR A 79 -0.65 5.03 19.01
N PHE A 80 -1.30 4.17 19.81
CA PHE A 80 -1.67 4.45 21.19
C PHE A 80 -0.68 3.72 22.08
N ASP A 81 0.28 4.45 22.61
CA ASP A 81 1.46 3.91 23.25
C ASP A 81 2.24 2.95 22.32
N ASP A 82 3.10 2.12 22.87
CA ASP A 82 3.82 1.08 22.12
C ASP A 82 2.95 -0.16 21.81
N THR A 83 1.68 -0.18 22.26
CA THR A 83 0.86 -1.40 22.32
C THR A 83 -0.16 -1.47 21.18
N TRP A 84 -0.91 -0.40 20.92
CA TRP A 84 -2.03 -0.43 19.99
C TRP A 84 -1.78 0.43 18.76
N MET A 85 -2.32 -0.03 17.64
CA MET A 85 -2.36 0.70 16.38
C MET A 85 -3.78 0.71 15.85
N LEU A 86 -4.21 1.86 15.34
CA LEU A 86 -5.41 2.03 14.52
C LEU A 86 -4.98 2.58 13.16
N ALA A 87 -5.36 1.90 12.08
CA ALA A 87 -5.20 2.42 10.74
C ALA A 87 -6.55 2.52 10.05
N ILE A 88 -6.76 3.61 9.33
CA ILE A 88 -7.92 3.82 8.45
C ILE A 88 -7.36 4.29 7.12
N GLU A 89 -7.69 3.59 6.05
CA GLU A 89 -7.35 3.97 4.69
C GLU A 89 -8.63 4.00 3.86
N GLY A 90 -8.79 5.01 3.04
CA GLY A 90 -9.89 5.15 2.11
C GLY A 90 -9.38 5.50 0.72
N ALA A 91 -9.97 4.89 -0.30
CA ALA A 91 -9.76 5.25 -1.69
C ALA A 91 -11.12 5.44 -2.37
N HIS A 92 -11.20 6.41 -3.26
CA HIS A 92 -12.34 6.66 -4.10
C HIS A 92 -11.85 6.85 -5.53
N SER A 93 -12.33 6.03 -6.45
CA SER A 93 -12.05 6.16 -7.87
C SER A 93 -13.31 6.49 -8.64
N LYS A 94 -13.14 7.35 -9.62
CA LYS A 94 -14.19 7.78 -10.54
C LYS A 94 -13.77 7.45 -11.96
N LEU A 95 -14.63 6.72 -12.65
CA LEU A 95 -14.51 6.43 -14.07
C LEU A 95 -15.54 7.29 -14.82
N ASP A 96 -15.06 8.07 -15.77
CA ASP A 96 -15.87 8.83 -16.72
C ASP A 96 -15.64 8.23 -18.11
N ASP A 97 -16.63 7.52 -18.67
CA ASP A 97 -16.57 6.92 -20.01
C ASP A 97 -17.79 7.32 -20.83
N ASP A 98 -17.66 7.35 -22.14
CA ASP A 98 -18.73 7.65 -23.12
C ASP A 98 -19.95 6.69 -23.01
N PHE A 99 -19.78 5.53 -22.38
CA PHE A 99 -20.82 4.51 -22.21
C PHE A 99 -21.49 4.51 -20.82
N GLY A 100 -20.92 5.22 -19.85
CA GLY A 100 -21.46 5.30 -18.48
C GLY A 100 -20.42 5.78 -17.48
N ASP A 101 -20.91 6.20 -16.32
CA ASP A 101 -20.10 6.66 -15.20
C ASP A 101 -20.00 5.55 -14.16
N GLY A 102 -18.85 5.42 -13.51
CA GLY A 102 -18.62 4.48 -12.42
C GLY A 102 -17.92 5.12 -11.23
N ASP A 103 -18.39 4.80 -10.03
CA ASP A 103 -17.74 5.19 -8.78
C ASP A 103 -17.36 3.93 -7.99
N TYR A 104 -16.12 3.88 -7.51
CA TYR A 104 -15.69 2.83 -6.61
C TYR A 104 -15.10 3.44 -5.34
N THR A 105 -15.56 2.97 -4.19
CA THR A 105 -15.07 3.40 -2.88
C THR A 105 -14.60 2.18 -2.09
N ASN A 106 -13.39 2.28 -1.53
CA ASN A 106 -12.83 1.28 -0.61
C ASN A 106 -12.46 1.97 0.71
N ILE A 107 -12.84 1.37 1.84
CA ILE A 107 -12.44 1.82 3.18
C ILE A 107 -11.91 0.61 3.95
N ASP A 108 -10.67 0.71 4.39
CA ASP A 108 -9.96 -0.30 5.18
C ASP A 108 -9.78 0.23 6.62
N LEU A 109 -10.30 -0.50 7.60
CA LEU A 109 -10.16 -0.22 9.02
C LEU A 109 -9.42 -1.37 9.70
N LYS A 110 -8.27 -1.09 10.30
CA LYS A 110 -7.41 -2.07 10.98
C LYS A 110 -7.12 -1.67 12.42
N VAL A 111 -7.19 -2.64 13.33
CA VAL A 111 -6.70 -2.51 14.70
C VAL A 111 -5.58 -3.51 14.92
N GLY A 112 -4.42 -3.03 15.32
CA GLY A 112 -3.22 -3.81 15.58
C GLY A 112 -2.87 -3.83 17.06
N PHE A 113 -2.32 -4.95 17.52
CA PHE A 113 -1.77 -5.14 18.84
C PHE A 113 -0.31 -5.60 18.74
N ASN A 114 0.60 -4.86 19.36
CA ASN A 114 2.02 -5.17 19.38
C ASN A 114 2.31 -6.17 20.50
N LEU A 115 2.49 -7.45 20.15
CA LEU A 115 2.92 -8.50 21.09
C LEU A 115 4.34 -8.25 21.63
N SER A 116 5.15 -7.59 20.82
CA SER A 116 6.50 -7.14 21.13
C SER A 116 6.88 -5.97 20.24
N ARG A 117 8.10 -5.42 20.39
CA ARG A 117 8.64 -4.43 19.45
C ARG A 117 8.76 -4.97 18.02
N GLN A 118 8.89 -6.29 17.87
CA GLN A 118 9.13 -6.96 16.61
C GLN A 118 7.87 -7.55 15.99
N TRP A 119 6.84 -7.85 16.79
CA TRP A 119 5.68 -8.60 16.33
C TRP A 119 4.37 -7.88 16.61
N GLN A 120 3.63 -7.62 15.54
CA GLN A 120 2.28 -7.08 15.55
C GLN A 120 1.31 -8.09 14.94
N ILE A 121 0.14 -8.22 15.56
CA ILE A 121 -1.02 -8.93 15.02
C ILE A 121 -2.20 -7.98 15.00
N GLY A 122 -3.20 -8.27 14.19
CA GLY A 122 -4.39 -7.43 14.19
C GLY A 122 -5.53 -8.02 13.37
N ALA A 123 -6.64 -7.31 13.44
CA ALA A 123 -7.85 -7.60 12.68
C ALA A 123 -8.45 -6.30 12.15
N GLY A 124 -9.34 -6.42 11.18
CA GLY A 124 -9.99 -5.28 10.59
C GLY A 124 -11.18 -5.67 9.73
N VAL A 125 -11.68 -4.68 9.02
CA VAL A 125 -12.73 -4.84 8.01
C VAL A 125 -12.38 -3.98 6.81
N ILE A 126 -12.72 -4.48 5.62
CA ILE A 126 -12.70 -3.74 4.36
C ILE A 126 -14.15 -3.53 3.96
N TYR A 127 -14.52 -2.28 3.69
CA TYR A 127 -15.80 -1.92 3.08
C TYR A 127 -15.55 -1.47 1.66
N GLN A 128 -16.26 -2.08 0.71
CA GLN A 128 -16.22 -1.74 -0.70
C GLN A 128 -17.60 -1.36 -1.20
N ARG A 129 -17.67 -0.37 -2.07
CA ARG A 129 -18.88 0.02 -2.77
C ARG A 129 -18.55 0.38 -4.21
N ALA A 130 -19.26 -0.25 -5.14
CA ALA A 130 -19.26 0.09 -6.55
C ALA A 130 -20.63 0.64 -6.94
N THR A 131 -20.67 1.67 -7.80
CA THR A 131 -21.89 2.23 -8.40
C THR A 131 -21.62 2.40 -9.88
N TYR A 132 -22.56 1.95 -10.71
CA TYR A 132 -22.48 2.04 -12.17
C TYR A 132 -23.74 2.69 -12.70
N ASP A 133 -23.59 3.73 -13.52
CA ASP A 133 -24.65 4.42 -14.21
C ASP A 133 -24.53 4.19 -15.72
N PHE A 134 -25.53 3.56 -16.33
CA PHE A 134 -25.54 3.27 -17.76
C PHE A 134 -26.66 4.03 -18.47
N ASN A 135 -26.38 4.49 -19.68
CA ASN A 135 -27.36 5.06 -20.58
C ASN A 135 -27.58 4.09 -21.75
N ALA A 136 -28.72 3.41 -21.78
CA ALA A 136 -29.07 2.49 -22.84
C ALA A 136 -30.47 2.79 -23.42
N GLY A 137 -30.55 3.05 -24.73
CA GLY A 137 -31.80 3.24 -25.44
C GLY A 137 -32.62 4.49 -25.04
N GLY A 138 -31.97 5.47 -24.37
CA GLY A 138 -32.62 6.70 -23.87
C GLY A 138 -33.18 6.58 -22.45
N GLU A 139 -32.89 5.47 -21.76
CA GLU A 139 -33.18 5.26 -20.35
C GLU A 139 -31.88 5.20 -19.57
N SER A 140 -31.85 5.77 -18.34
CA SER A 140 -30.73 5.71 -17.42
C SER A 140 -30.99 4.64 -16.38
N TYR A 141 -29.99 3.77 -16.15
CA TYR A 141 -29.99 2.72 -15.14
C TYR A 141 -28.86 2.99 -14.18
N SER A 142 -29.13 2.84 -12.89
CA SER A 142 -28.11 2.92 -11.84
C SER A 142 -28.15 1.64 -11.01
N GLU A 143 -26.99 1.03 -10.82
CA GLU A 143 -26.80 -0.16 -9.98
C GLU A 143 -25.71 0.11 -8.95
N SER A 144 -25.91 -0.32 -7.72
CA SER A 144 -24.90 -0.19 -6.68
C SER A 144 -24.77 -1.46 -5.86
N GLU A 145 -23.55 -1.90 -5.68
CA GLU A 145 -23.19 -3.04 -4.83
C GLU A 145 -22.30 -2.57 -3.70
N ASN A 146 -22.43 -3.22 -2.54
CA ASN A 146 -21.53 -2.98 -1.41
C ASN A 146 -21.22 -4.29 -0.70
N GLU A 147 -20.01 -4.37 -0.17
CA GLU A 147 -19.49 -5.54 0.50
C GLU A 147 -18.69 -5.15 1.74
N THR A 148 -18.62 -6.03 2.72
CA THR A 148 -17.84 -5.83 3.95
C THR A 148 -17.15 -7.12 4.34
N SER A 149 -15.82 -7.15 4.21
CA SER A 149 -14.98 -8.34 4.37
C SER A 149 -14.13 -8.22 5.62
N PRO A 150 -14.21 -9.15 6.57
CA PRO A 150 -13.31 -9.19 7.71
C PRO A 150 -11.89 -9.58 7.27
N LEU A 151 -10.90 -9.03 7.96
CA LEU A 151 -9.50 -9.37 7.73
C LEU A 151 -8.75 -9.63 9.03
N VAL A 152 -7.69 -10.42 8.93
CA VAL A 152 -6.66 -10.55 9.97
C VAL A 152 -5.29 -10.32 9.35
N PHE A 153 -4.36 -9.78 10.13
CA PHE A 153 -3.01 -9.51 9.63
C PHE A 153 -1.95 -9.72 10.71
N THR A 154 -0.72 -9.89 10.25
CA THR A 154 0.46 -9.94 11.11
C THR A 154 1.66 -9.28 10.43
N ARG A 155 2.54 -8.72 11.22
CA ARG A 155 3.85 -8.22 10.80
C ARG A 155 4.91 -8.62 11.82
N TYR A 156 6.00 -9.19 11.33
CA TYR A 156 7.14 -9.56 12.16
C TYR A 156 8.42 -8.99 11.55
N THR A 157 9.20 -8.25 12.34
CA THR A 157 10.47 -7.67 11.89
C THR A 157 11.63 -8.06 12.80
N THR A 158 12.76 -8.37 12.20
CA THR A 158 14.05 -8.57 12.90
C THR A 158 14.99 -7.39 12.70
N VAL A 159 14.53 -6.32 12.01
CA VAL A 159 15.36 -5.15 11.72
C VAL A 159 15.75 -4.46 13.02
N GLY A 160 17.06 -4.44 13.26
CA GLY A 160 17.66 -3.78 14.41
C GLY A 160 18.13 -2.35 14.10
N ASN A 161 18.76 -1.71 15.07
CA ASN A 161 19.27 -0.33 14.96
C ASN A 161 20.30 -0.15 13.81
N GLY A 162 20.95 -1.23 13.36
CA GLY A 162 21.85 -1.22 12.21
C GLY A 162 21.13 -1.17 10.86
N GLY A 163 19.81 -1.21 10.83
CA GLY A 163 18.99 -1.14 9.63
C GLY A 163 19.07 -2.40 8.75
N THR A 164 19.56 -3.52 9.29
CA THR A 164 19.62 -4.82 8.58
C THR A 164 18.68 -5.82 9.23
N GLY A 165 18.12 -6.73 8.44
CA GLY A 165 17.23 -7.78 8.92
C GLY A 165 16.05 -8.03 8.01
N TRP A 166 15.12 -8.83 8.49
CA TRP A 166 13.92 -9.21 7.77
C TRP A 166 12.69 -8.46 8.28
N ASP A 167 11.76 -8.20 7.38
CA ASP A 167 10.41 -7.71 7.67
C ASP A 167 9.42 -8.59 6.91
N PHE A 168 8.53 -9.26 7.63
CA PHE A 168 7.52 -10.15 7.08
C PHE A 168 6.14 -9.58 7.33
N THR A 169 5.27 -9.63 6.32
CA THR A 169 3.85 -9.32 6.46
C THR A 169 3.00 -10.47 5.94
N ALA A 170 1.83 -10.67 6.54
CA ALA A 170 0.81 -11.55 6.00
C ALA A 170 -0.57 -11.01 6.35
N GLN A 171 -1.52 -11.19 5.46
CA GLN A 171 -2.92 -10.79 5.61
C GLN A 171 -3.82 -11.85 5.00
N TYR A 172 -4.95 -12.12 5.65
CA TYR A 172 -6.05 -12.92 5.12
C TYR A 172 -7.34 -12.11 5.18
N ILE A 173 -8.04 -12.02 4.07
CA ILE A 173 -9.36 -11.41 3.92
C ILE A 173 -10.33 -12.56 3.68
N ALA A 174 -11.34 -12.67 4.54
CA ALA A 174 -12.38 -13.67 4.43
C ALA A 174 -13.60 -13.05 3.77
N ASP A 175 -13.97 -13.60 2.63
CA ASP A 175 -15.08 -13.13 1.82
C ASP A 175 -15.60 -14.26 0.93
N ASP A 176 -16.61 -13.97 0.07
CA ASP A 176 -16.97 -14.86 -1.04
C ASP A 176 -15.76 -15.13 -1.97
N VAL A 177 -14.85 -14.16 -2.03
CA VAL A 177 -13.53 -14.24 -2.66
C VAL A 177 -12.45 -14.10 -1.60
N ASP A 178 -11.99 -15.23 -1.03
CA ASP A 178 -10.93 -15.23 -0.04
C ASP A 178 -9.59 -14.76 -0.64
N VAL A 179 -8.89 -13.87 0.08
CA VAL A 179 -7.56 -13.41 -0.33
C VAL A 179 -6.53 -13.68 0.76
N LEU A 180 -5.48 -14.42 0.42
CA LEU A 180 -4.28 -14.61 1.25
C LEU A 180 -3.10 -13.90 0.60
N SER A 181 -2.51 -12.94 1.28
CA SER A 181 -1.32 -12.22 0.79
C SER A 181 -0.21 -12.19 1.82
N GLY A 182 1.03 -12.07 1.34
CA GLY A 182 2.18 -11.95 2.21
C GLY A 182 3.42 -11.43 1.49
N SER A 183 4.36 -10.91 2.27
CA SER A 183 5.65 -10.47 1.76
C SER A 183 6.79 -10.77 2.71
N ALA A 184 7.98 -10.89 2.15
CA ALA A 184 9.24 -10.99 2.88
C ALA A 184 10.22 -9.98 2.28
N ARG A 185 10.68 -9.04 3.11
CA ARG A 185 11.65 -8.00 2.73
C ARG A 185 12.93 -8.20 3.52
N TYR A 186 14.06 -8.15 2.84
CA TYR A 186 15.36 -8.14 3.47
C TYR A 186 16.05 -6.79 3.30
N PHE A 187 16.45 -6.20 4.41
CA PHE A 187 17.25 -4.98 4.46
C PHE A 187 18.73 -5.33 4.54
N PHE A 188 19.47 -5.00 3.49
CA PHE A 188 20.94 -5.18 3.42
C PHE A 188 21.68 -4.06 4.17
N SER A 189 21.05 -2.89 4.25
CA SER A 189 21.51 -1.70 4.95
C SER A 189 20.32 -0.82 5.31
N PRO A 190 20.48 0.27 6.07
CA PRO A 190 19.39 1.21 6.32
C PRO A 190 18.70 1.74 5.06
N GLY A 191 19.45 1.86 3.95
CA GLY A 191 18.96 2.45 2.72
C GLY A 191 18.69 1.47 1.58
N LEU A 192 18.92 0.16 1.73
CA LEU A 192 18.76 -0.80 0.63
C LEU A 192 17.98 -2.03 1.08
N SER A 193 16.88 -2.32 0.38
CA SER A 193 16.10 -3.54 0.61
C SER A 193 15.57 -4.17 -0.66
N VAL A 194 15.31 -5.47 -0.61
CA VAL A 194 14.60 -6.25 -1.62
C VAL A 194 13.44 -6.96 -0.96
N GLN A 195 12.28 -6.94 -1.60
CA GLN A 195 11.07 -7.66 -1.18
C GLN A 195 10.65 -8.66 -2.22
N GLY A 196 10.19 -9.84 -1.78
CA GLY A 196 9.32 -10.72 -2.54
C GLY A 196 7.92 -10.68 -1.96
N SER A 197 6.90 -10.73 -2.80
CA SER A 197 5.48 -10.80 -2.42
C SER A 197 4.77 -11.92 -3.14
N TYR A 198 3.69 -12.39 -2.53
CA TYR A 198 2.79 -13.39 -3.11
C TYR A 198 1.37 -13.11 -2.65
N SER A 199 0.40 -13.24 -3.56
CA SER A 199 -1.02 -13.21 -3.25
C SER A 199 -1.73 -14.39 -3.91
N TYR A 200 -2.72 -14.92 -3.23
CA TYR A 200 -3.63 -15.96 -3.70
C TYR A 200 -5.06 -15.49 -3.47
N THR A 201 -5.83 -15.43 -4.54
CA THR A 201 -7.25 -15.10 -4.54
C THR A 201 -8.03 -16.35 -4.92
N ASN A 202 -8.89 -16.84 -4.02
CA ASN A 202 -9.74 -17.97 -4.27
C ASN A 202 -11.04 -17.47 -4.91
N ALA A 203 -11.14 -17.67 -6.22
CA ALA A 203 -12.30 -17.22 -6.99
C ALA A 203 -13.55 -18.10 -6.71
N PRO A 204 -14.76 -17.57 -6.92
CA PRO A 204 -16.01 -18.33 -6.85
C PRO A 204 -16.04 -19.45 -7.89
N ASP A 205 -16.95 -20.43 -7.68
CA ASP A 205 -17.15 -21.56 -8.60
C ASP A 205 -17.36 -21.08 -10.04
N GLY A 206 -16.52 -21.57 -10.96
CA GLY A 206 -16.55 -21.27 -12.39
C GLY A 206 -15.56 -20.20 -12.86
N PHE A 207 -14.77 -19.64 -11.96
CA PHE A 207 -13.65 -18.75 -12.26
C PHE A 207 -12.34 -19.37 -11.80
N ASP A 208 -11.25 -19.06 -12.50
CA ASP A 208 -9.91 -19.49 -12.10
C ASP A 208 -9.40 -18.66 -10.92
N ASN A 209 -8.67 -19.32 -10.00
CA ASN A 209 -8.00 -18.64 -8.91
C ASN A 209 -6.89 -17.74 -9.46
N LEU A 210 -6.73 -16.56 -8.87
CA LEU A 210 -5.66 -15.64 -9.26
C LEU A 210 -4.47 -15.82 -8.31
N LYS A 211 -3.27 -15.94 -8.87
CA LYS A 211 -2.02 -16.02 -8.11
C LYS A 211 -1.03 -14.99 -8.64
N THR A 212 -0.67 -14.05 -7.82
CA THR A 212 0.31 -13.03 -8.19
C THR A 212 1.59 -13.19 -7.41
N ALA A 213 2.71 -12.91 -8.05
CA ALA A 213 4.02 -12.84 -7.42
C ALA A 213 4.71 -11.53 -7.80
N GLY A 214 5.40 -10.94 -6.85
CA GLY A 214 6.05 -9.65 -7.07
C GLY A 214 7.43 -9.56 -6.47
N VAL A 215 8.21 -8.64 -6.99
CA VAL A 215 9.50 -8.23 -6.45
C VAL A 215 9.57 -6.72 -6.37
N ALA A 216 10.18 -6.18 -5.31
CA ALA A 216 10.45 -4.76 -5.18
C ALA A 216 11.87 -4.50 -4.69
N LEU A 217 12.47 -3.43 -5.18
CA LEU A 217 13.76 -2.90 -4.78
C LEU A 217 13.56 -1.48 -4.26
N ASP A 218 14.03 -1.19 -3.06
CA ASP A 218 14.02 0.15 -2.47
C ASP A 218 15.44 0.62 -2.19
N TYR A 219 15.75 1.81 -2.68
CA TYR A 219 17.03 2.44 -2.49
C TYR A 219 16.87 3.86 -1.94
N TRP A 220 17.24 4.06 -0.69
CA TRP A 220 17.36 5.35 -0.03
C TRP A 220 18.77 5.88 -0.18
N VAL A 221 18.93 6.93 -0.98
CA VAL A 221 20.21 7.62 -1.18
C VAL A 221 20.71 8.22 0.13
N ASN A 222 19.78 8.69 0.94
CA ASN A 222 19.97 9.19 2.30
C ASN A 222 18.62 9.09 3.06
N GLU A 223 18.54 9.60 4.29
CA GLU A 223 17.32 9.58 5.11
C GLU A 223 16.12 10.33 4.51
N GLN A 224 16.37 11.19 3.52
CA GLN A 224 15.36 12.05 2.93
C GLN A 224 14.89 11.59 1.55
N PHE A 225 15.77 11.05 0.71
CA PHE A 225 15.44 10.74 -0.68
C PHE A 225 15.57 9.26 -0.99
N SER A 226 14.53 8.70 -1.63
CA SER A 226 14.51 7.32 -2.09
C SER A 226 13.98 7.17 -3.51
N LEU A 227 14.35 6.05 -4.11
CA LEU A 227 13.80 5.49 -5.35
C LEU A 227 13.40 4.06 -5.08
N SER A 228 12.21 3.67 -5.53
CA SER A 228 11.70 2.30 -5.44
C SER A 228 11.23 1.86 -6.82
N ALA A 229 11.48 0.59 -7.14
CA ALA A 229 10.94 -0.05 -8.33
C ALA A 229 10.29 -1.36 -7.94
N SER A 230 9.16 -1.70 -8.54
CA SER A 230 8.50 -2.99 -8.35
C SER A 230 8.01 -3.57 -9.67
N TYR A 231 7.88 -4.88 -9.66
CA TYR A 231 7.26 -5.65 -10.73
C TYR A 231 6.41 -6.75 -10.09
N GLU A 232 5.20 -6.92 -10.58
CA GLU A 232 4.26 -7.95 -10.16
C GLU A 232 3.67 -8.60 -11.41
N THR A 233 3.46 -9.92 -11.36
CA THR A 233 2.93 -10.72 -12.46
C THR A 233 1.92 -11.73 -11.94
N ASP A 234 0.93 -12.06 -12.76
CA ASP A 234 0.09 -13.23 -12.57
C ASP A 234 0.86 -14.48 -13.00
N ILE A 235 0.93 -15.48 -12.13
CA ILE A 235 1.73 -16.70 -12.37
C ILE A 235 0.90 -17.91 -12.80
N ASP A 236 -0.41 -17.78 -12.92
CA ASP A 236 -1.30 -18.93 -13.17
C ASP A 236 -2.36 -18.66 -14.27
N SER A 237 -2.43 -17.46 -14.83
CA SER A 237 -3.36 -17.16 -15.91
C SER A 237 -2.70 -17.15 -17.28
N ASP A 238 -3.47 -17.53 -18.30
CA ASP A 238 -3.06 -17.44 -19.71
C ASP A 238 -3.10 -15.96 -20.21
N THR A 239 -3.62 -15.04 -19.40
CA THR A 239 -3.63 -13.60 -19.66
C THR A 239 -2.51 -12.96 -18.85
N GLU A 240 -1.48 -12.50 -19.55
CA GLU A 240 -0.38 -11.73 -18.96
C GLU A 240 -0.95 -10.42 -18.39
N SER A 241 -0.83 -10.22 -17.07
CA SER A 241 -1.19 -8.99 -16.38
C SER A 241 -0.02 -8.53 -15.53
N ASP A 242 0.98 -7.99 -16.22
CA ASP A 242 2.19 -7.51 -15.58
C ASP A 242 2.00 -6.06 -15.14
N VAL A 243 2.47 -5.74 -13.94
CA VAL A 243 2.45 -4.39 -13.38
C VAL A 243 3.85 -3.99 -12.98
N ALA A 244 4.37 -2.94 -13.59
CA ALA A 244 5.64 -2.34 -13.20
C ALA A 244 5.41 -0.97 -12.55
N SER A 245 6.15 -0.64 -11.50
CA SER A 245 6.06 0.69 -10.89
C SER A 245 7.43 1.30 -10.58
N LEU A 246 7.46 2.63 -10.60
CA LEU A 246 8.60 3.43 -10.16
C LEU A 246 8.09 4.55 -9.24
N THR A 247 8.68 4.64 -8.04
CA THR A 247 8.32 5.67 -7.05
C THR A 247 9.56 6.43 -6.61
N ALA A 248 9.45 7.75 -6.53
CA ALA A 248 10.42 8.62 -5.89
C ALA A 248 9.79 9.25 -4.64
N SER A 249 10.53 9.28 -3.52
CA SER A 249 10.05 9.87 -2.26
C SER A 249 11.04 10.88 -1.71
N TYR A 250 10.50 11.94 -1.08
CA TYR A 250 11.31 12.94 -0.40
C TYR A 250 10.70 13.29 0.98
N ARG A 251 11.50 13.12 2.03
CA ARG A 251 11.17 13.47 3.43
C ARG A 251 11.83 14.79 3.85
N PHE A 252 11.08 15.66 4.56
CA PHE A 252 11.56 16.98 5.02
C PHE A 252 10.86 17.47 6.29
#